data_445508082c1e2cc10bc66f3cb6f58d83
#
_entry.id   445508082c1e2cc10bc66f3cb6f58d83
#
_cell.length_a   1.000
_cell.length_b   1.000
_cell.length_c   1.000
_cell.angle_alpha   90.00
_cell.angle_beta   90.00
_cell.angle_gamma   90.00
#
_symmetry.space_group_name_H-M   'P 1'
#
loop_
_entity.id
_entity.type
_entity.pdbx_description
1 polymer ?
#
loop_
_entity_poly.entity_id
_entity_poly.type
_entity_poly.pdbx_seq_one_letter_code
_entity_poly.pdbx_strand_id
1 'polypeptide(L)'
;KVCQWQRDKMGISQDESIFSGDFLQNAGIGSSDWLAIGISRFGFEEDYEAYLTALSQRVKALSDTDNATEWQRCAITASAMGGDPADLGGMDLVKGGVYGRDENNSVGKQGLNGWIFALLTLDIMGYKTPEGAEFDRERILDEIVSSQNTDGGFSLSKGESDIDITAMALQAIAPYYNDFSRDDVRKSVDKAVEYLSGKQDSSGTFGSAEADSQVVIALCSLRIDPEVDSRFVKNTDLLTALLSYQNSDGGFSHEKGGDSDELATGQ
;
A
#
# COMPACT_ATOMS: atom_id res chain seq x y z
N LYS A 1 -2.60 -19.69 -6.59
CA LYS A 1 -1.24 -19.94 -7.07
C LYS A 1 -0.21 -19.27 -6.15
N VAL A 2 -0.35 -17.97 -5.82
CA VAL A 2 0.58 -17.23 -4.93
C VAL A 2 0.79 -17.96 -3.60
N CYS A 3 -0.28 -18.36 -2.91
CA CYS A 3 -0.16 -19.11 -1.65
C CYS A 3 0.56 -20.44 -1.84
N GLN A 4 0.39 -21.13 -2.98
CA GLN A 4 1.13 -22.36 -3.25
C GLN A 4 2.62 -22.07 -3.47
N TRP A 5 2.94 -21.05 -4.25
CA TRP A 5 4.32 -20.60 -4.42
C TRP A 5 5.00 -20.31 -3.08
N GLN A 6 4.31 -19.61 -2.18
CA GLN A 6 4.86 -19.31 -0.86
C GLN A 6 5.06 -20.59 -0.02
N ARG A 7 4.11 -21.54 -0.05
CA ARG A 7 4.24 -22.83 0.65
C ARG A 7 5.41 -23.66 0.09
N ASP A 8 5.53 -23.75 -1.22
CA ASP A 8 6.62 -24.47 -1.89
C ASP A 8 7.98 -23.87 -1.51
N LYS A 9 8.07 -22.54 -1.46
CA LYS A 9 9.27 -21.82 -1.02
C LYS A 9 9.63 -22.11 0.44
N MET A 10 8.64 -22.21 1.32
CA MET A 10 8.81 -22.57 2.73
C MET A 10 9.05 -24.06 2.94
N GLY A 11 8.80 -24.91 1.93
CA GLY A 11 8.88 -26.36 2.06
C GLY A 11 7.79 -26.97 2.96
N ILE A 12 6.63 -26.33 3.05
CA ILE A 12 5.49 -26.78 3.88
C ILE A 12 4.38 -27.37 3.00
N SER A 13 3.52 -28.20 3.61
CA SER A 13 2.40 -28.84 2.92
C SER A 13 1.24 -27.84 2.68
N GLN A 14 0.25 -28.27 1.85
CA GLN A 14 -0.93 -27.46 1.56
C GLN A 14 -1.82 -27.18 2.78
N ASP A 15 -1.78 -28.08 3.77
CA ASP A 15 -2.59 -28.00 4.98
C ASP A 15 -1.91 -27.18 6.11
N GLU A 16 -0.66 -26.78 5.90
CA GLU A 16 0.08 -25.97 6.88
C GLU A 16 -0.12 -24.48 6.58
N SER A 17 -0.20 -23.68 7.66
CA SER A 17 -0.32 -22.23 7.54
C SER A 17 0.97 -21.61 7.01
N ILE A 18 0.83 -20.67 6.06
CA ILE A 18 1.91 -19.79 5.62
C ILE A 18 2.41 -18.95 6.79
N PHE A 19 1.53 -18.59 7.72
CA PHE A 19 1.89 -17.84 8.92
C PHE A 19 2.52 -18.75 9.98
N SER A 20 3.66 -19.33 9.62
CA SER A 20 4.44 -20.26 10.46
C SER A 20 5.94 -20.07 10.25
N GLY A 21 6.75 -20.69 11.08
CA GLY A 21 8.21 -20.78 10.92
C GLY A 21 8.89 -19.46 10.60
N ASP A 22 9.71 -19.46 9.55
CA ASP A 22 10.50 -18.30 9.14
C ASP A 22 9.65 -17.13 8.64
N PHE A 23 8.43 -17.38 8.12
CA PHE A 23 7.52 -16.31 7.71
C PHE A 23 7.12 -15.44 8.90
N LEU A 24 6.83 -16.04 10.06
CA LEU A 24 6.50 -15.29 11.28
C LEU A 24 7.70 -14.52 11.84
N GLN A 25 8.93 -15.00 11.65
CA GLN A 25 10.13 -14.27 12.07
C GLN A 25 10.32 -12.98 11.30
N ASN A 26 9.74 -12.89 10.09
CA ASN A 26 9.76 -11.73 9.22
C ASN A 26 8.50 -10.84 9.37
N ALA A 27 7.61 -11.11 10.32
CA ALA A 27 6.49 -10.21 10.62
C ALA A 27 7.01 -8.80 10.98
N GLY A 28 6.42 -7.78 10.40
CA GLY A 28 6.90 -6.40 10.51
C GLY A 28 8.04 -6.05 9.53
N ILE A 29 8.35 -6.91 8.55
CA ILE A 29 9.26 -6.65 7.43
C ILE A 29 8.44 -6.49 6.15
N GLY A 30 8.80 -5.51 5.31
CA GLY A 30 7.98 -5.06 4.18
C GLY A 30 7.45 -6.18 3.28
N SER A 31 8.29 -7.06 2.75
CA SER A 31 7.85 -8.13 1.82
C SER A 31 6.85 -9.09 2.47
N SER A 32 7.11 -9.51 3.72
CA SER A 32 6.20 -10.40 4.46
C SER A 32 4.89 -9.73 4.81
N ASP A 33 4.93 -8.44 5.23
CA ASP A 33 3.73 -7.70 5.57
C ASP A 33 2.81 -7.51 4.35
N TRP A 34 3.35 -7.18 3.17
CA TRP A 34 2.53 -7.01 1.97
C TRP A 34 1.86 -8.31 1.53
N LEU A 35 2.59 -9.42 1.52
CA LEU A 35 2.00 -10.72 1.22
C LEU A 35 0.93 -11.11 2.25
N ALA A 36 1.18 -10.89 3.53
CA ALA A 36 0.22 -11.16 4.60
C ALA A 36 -1.07 -10.33 4.44
N ILE A 37 -0.94 -9.04 4.11
CA ILE A 37 -2.09 -8.16 3.80
C ILE A 37 -2.90 -8.72 2.63
N GLY A 38 -2.24 -9.11 1.52
CA GLY A 38 -2.88 -9.69 0.35
C GLY A 38 -3.63 -10.97 0.67
N ILE A 39 -3.01 -11.91 1.40
CA ILE A 39 -3.63 -13.17 1.85
C ILE A 39 -4.89 -12.90 2.68
N SER A 40 -4.78 -11.98 3.65
CA SER A 40 -5.91 -11.63 4.51
C SER A 40 -7.04 -10.95 3.74
N ARG A 41 -6.73 -9.99 2.88
CA ARG A 41 -7.74 -9.25 2.11
C ARG A 41 -8.47 -10.13 1.10
N PHE A 42 -7.82 -11.19 0.61
CA PHE A 42 -8.47 -12.20 -0.23
C PHE A 42 -9.34 -13.17 0.59
N GLY A 43 -9.13 -13.27 1.90
CA GLY A 43 -9.92 -14.12 2.80
C GLY A 43 -9.48 -15.58 2.81
N PHE A 44 -8.21 -15.87 2.59
CA PHE A 44 -7.68 -17.22 2.79
C PHE A 44 -7.71 -17.60 4.28
N GLU A 45 -7.94 -18.89 4.55
CA GLU A 45 -7.83 -19.44 5.91
C GLU A 45 -6.35 -19.62 6.26
N GLU A 46 -5.86 -18.78 7.16
CA GLU A 46 -4.50 -18.81 7.69
C GLU A 46 -4.51 -18.47 9.20
N ASP A 47 -3.41 -18.71 9.90
CA ASP A 47 -3.30 -18.38 11.32
C ASP A 47 -2.99 -16.90 11.57
N TYR A 48 -3.99 -16.05 11.40
CA TYR A 48 -3.88 -14.59 11.59
C TYR A 48 -3.49 -14.21 13.02
N GLU A 49 -3.88 -15.01 14.03
CA GLU A 49 -3.51 -14.76 15.42
C GLU A 49 -2.02 -14.99 15.65
N ALA A 50 -1.42 -16.01 15.02
CA ALA A 50 0.01 -16.22 15.05
C ALA A 50 0.77 -15.04 14.43
N TYR A 51 0.30 -14.51 13.29
CA TYR A 51 0.92 -13.34 12.67
C TYR A 51 0.81 -12.10 13.56
N LEU A 52 -0.36 -11.80 14.12
CA LEU A 52 -0.55 -10.69 15.06
C LEU A 52 0.33 -10.82 16.30
N THR A 53 0.49 -12.03 16.81
CA THR A 53 1.37 -12.30 17.96
C THR A 53 2.83 -11.97 17.60
N ALA A 54 3.32 -12.44 16.46
CA ALA A 54 4.68 -12.14 15.99
C ALA A 54 4.87 -10.64 15.74
N LEU A 55 3.93 -10.00 15.05
CA LEU A 55 3.95 -8.56 14.80
C LEU A 55 3.93 -7.76 16.10
N SER A 56 3.13 -8.17 17.10
CA SER A 56 3.07 -7.52 18.41
C SER A 56 4.42 -7.55 19.16
N GLN A 57 5.23 -8.58 18.98
CA GLN A 57 6.58 -8.63 19.54
C GLN A 57 7.53 -7.72 18.76
N ARG A 58 7.40 -7.70 17.44
CA ARG A 58 8.24 -6.88 16.56
C ARG A 58 8.07 -5.39 16.83
N VAL A 59 6.83 -4.92 16.95
CA VAL A 59 6.54 -3.48 17.13
C VAL A 59 7.04 -2.93 18.46
N LYS A 60 7.29 -3.75 19.48
CA LYS A 60 7.91 -3.33 20.74
C LYS A 60 9.34 -2.80 20.57
N ALA A 61 10.00 -3.12 19.47
CA ALA A 61 11.31 -2.59 19.14
C ALA A 61 11.26 -1.23 18.42
N LEU A 62 10.07 -0.78 17.99
CA LEU A 62 9.90 0.52 17.34
C LEU A 62 10.10 1.64 18.37
N SER A 63 10.73 2.71 17.92
CA SER A 63 11.04 3.90 18.69
C SER A 63 10.72 5.17 17.90
N ASP A 64 10.67 6.31 18.55
CA ASP A 64 10.40 7.60 17.91
C ASP A 64 11.46 7.99 16.86
N THR A 65 12.64 7.33 16.86
CA THR A 65 13.67 7.55 15.86
C THR A 65 13.47 6.75 14.57
N ASP A 66 12.59 5.75 14.60
CA ASP A 66 12.25 4.97 13.42
C ASP A 66 11.36 5.77 12.45
N ASN A 67 11.45 5.41 11.18
CA ASN A 67 10.67 6.07 10.15
C ASN A 67 9.16 5.92 10.38
N ALA A 68 8.40 6.97 10.11
CA ALA A 68 6.94 6.94 10.23
C ALA A 68 6.32 5.77 9.44
N THR A 69 6.86 5.50 8.24
CA THR A 69 6.36 4.44 7.35
C THR A 69 6.50 3.03 7.93
N GLU A 70 7.43 2.78 8.86
CA GLU A 70 7.53 1.49 9.56
C GLU A 70 6.32 1.27 10.49
N TRP A 71 5.99 2.29 11.28
CA TRP A 71 4.82 2.26 12.16
C TRP A 71 3.52 2.14 11.36
N GLN A 72 3.41 2.93 10.29
CA GLN A 72 2.24 2.98 9.41
C GLN A 72 2.02 1.64 8.71
N ARG A 73 3.07 1.01 8.16
CA ARG A 73 2.98 -0.33 7.57
C ARG A 73 2.51 -1.36 8.60
N CYS A 74 3.13 -1.38 9.79
CA CYS A 74 2.71 -2.29 10.86
C CYS A 74 1.25 -2.04 11.28
N ALA A 75 0.78 -0.78 11.29
CA ALA A 75 -0.61 -0.45 11.59
C ALA A 75 -1.57 -1.02 10.53
N ILE A 76 -1.26 -0.85 9.25
CA ILE A 76 -2.04 -1.39 8.13
C ILE A 76 -2.07 -2.91 8.20
N THR A 77 -0.93 -3.55 8.45
CA THR A 77 -0.81 -5.01 8.60
C THR A 77 -1.63 -5.50 9.78
N ALA A 78 -1.53 -4.88 10.95
CA ALA A 78 -2.31 -5.26 12.13
C ALA A 78 -3.81 -5.19 11.84
N SER A 79 -4.29 -4.13 11.21
CA SER A 79 -5.70 -3.99 10.82
C SER A 79 -6.12 -5.07 9.83
N ALA A 80 -5.29 -5.38 8.83
CA ALA A 80 -5.59 -6.42 7.86
C ALA A 80 -5.74 -7.80 8.51
N MET A 81 -4.93 -8.09 9.54
CA MET A 81 -4.99 -9.33 10.31
C MET A 81 -6.13 -9.35 11.36
N GLY A 82 -6.94 -8.28 11.47
CA GLY A 82 -8.03 -8.18 12.44
C GLY A 82 -7.63 -7.69 13.83
N GLY A 83 -6.41 -7.18 14.00
CA GLY A 83 -5.93 -6.54 15.22
C GLY A 83 -6.31 -5.05 15.30
N ASP A 84 -6.08 -4.46 16.48
CA ASP A 84 -6.24 -3.02 16.68
C ASP A 84 -4.88 -2.31 16.62
N PRO A 85 -4.62 -1.50 15.56
CA PRO A 85 -3.39 -0.72 15.47
C PRO A 85 -3.17 0.28 16.60
N ALA A 86 -4.23 0.72 17.28
CA ALA A 86 -4.10 1.64 18.41
C ALA A 86 -3.70 0.94 19.71
N ASP A 87 -3.75 -0.41 19.76
CA ASP A 87 -3.30 -1.21 20.90
C ASP A 87 -2.78 -2.58 20.45
N LEU A 88 -1.65 -2.61 19.74
CA LEU A 88 -1.00 -3.84 19.36
C LEU A 88 0.15 -4.16 20.32
N GLY A 89 -0.08 -5.10 21.23
CA GLY A 89 0.92 -5.49 22.24
C GLY A 89 1.33 -4.36 23.19
N GLY A 90 0.42 -3.42 23.45
CA GLY A 90 0.63 -2.22 24.26
C GLY A 90 1.26 -1.04 23.51
N MET A 91 1.37 -1.14 22.18
CA MET A 91 1.90 -0.09 21.32
C MET A 91 0.76 0.56 20.52
N ASP A 92 0.66 1.88 20.55
CA ASP A 92 -0.24 2.66 19.68
C ASP A 92 0.52 3.01 18.39
N LEU A 93 0.30 2.20 17.35
CA LEU A 93 0.96 2.36 16.06
C LEU A 93 0.44 3.58 15.30
N VAL A 94 -0.82 3.95 15.51
CA VAL A 94 -1.41 5.14 14.88
C VAL A 94 -0.77 6.41 15.45
N LYS A 95 -0.60 6.46 16.78
CA LYS A 95 0.12 7.55 17.44
C LYS A 95 1.57 7.62 16.96
N GLY A 96 2.30 6.51 17.05
CA GLY A 96 3.72 6.46 16.67
C GLY A 96 3.96 6.74 15.18
N GLY A 97 3.02 6.39 14.31
CA GLY A 97 3.09 6.61 12.86
C GLY A 97 2.56 7.95 12.38
N VAL A 98 1.68 8.63 13.15
CA VAL A 98 0.97 9.83 12.68
C VAL A 98 0.94 10.94 13.74
N TYR A 99 -0.08 10.96 14.60
CA TYR A 99 -0.41 12.14 15.41
C TYR A 99 0.47 12.34 16.65
N GLY A 100 1.33 11.40 16.98
CA GLY A 100 2.36 11.57 18.02
C GLY A 100 3.67 12.15 17.51
N ARG A 101 3.76 12.44 16.21
CA ARG A 101 4.94 13.04 15.59
C ARG A 101 4.85 14.56 15.55
N ASP A 102 5.99 15.20 15.40
CA ASP A 102 6.17 16.65 15.31
C ASP A 102 7.10 17.01 14.14
N GLU A 103 7.36 18.29 13.91
CA GLU A 103 8.24 18.77 12.83
C GLU A 103 9.67 18.22 12.90
N ASN A 104 10.18 17.88 14.09
CA ASN A 104 11.54 17.32 14.26
C ASN A 104 11.57 15.85 13.81
N ASN A 105 10.44 15.16 13.90
CA ASN A 105 10.26 13.78 13.49
C ASN A 105 9.02 13.62 12.60
N SER A 106 8.95 14.45 11.56
CA SER A 106 7.80 14.59 10.67
C SER A 106 7.45 13.29 9.94
N VAL A 107 6.16 13.07 9.74
CA VAL A 107 5.64 12.00 8.86
C VAL A 107 6.21 12.11 7.43
N GLY A 108 6.45 13.33 6.94
CA GLY A 108 7.01 13.60 5.62
C GLY A 108 8.52 13.46 5.51
N LYS A 109 9.24 13.01 6.54
CA LYS A 109 10.70 12.85 6.52
C LYS A 109 11.19 11.91 5.40
N GLN A 110 10.35 10.99 4.97
CA GLN A 110 10.61 10.06 3.88
C GLN A 110 9.92 10.47 2.56
N GLY A 111 9.69 11.77 2.37
CA GLY A 111 8.98 12.29 1.21
C GLY A 111 7.47 12.01 1.26
N LEU A 112 6.84 11.98 0.08
CA LEU A 112 5.39 11.86 -0.04
C LEU A 112 4.84 10.54 0.51
N ASN A 113 5.62 9.46 0.50
CA ASN A 113 5.22 8.16 1.07
C ASN A 113 4.77 8.28 2.53
N GLY A 114 5.48 9.07 3.34
CA GLY A 114 5.10 9.23 4.74
C GLY A 114 3.73 9.88 4.92
N TRP A 115 3.37 10.85 4.08
CA TRP A 115 2.07 11.49 4.06
C TRP A 115 0.96 10.55 3.56
N ILE A 116 1.23 9.83 2.47
CA ILE A 116 0.31 8.83 1.89
C ILE A 116 -0.04 7.77 2.93
N PHE A 117 0.96 7.13 3.51
CA PHE A 117 0.73 6.07 4.50
C PHE A 117 0.15 6.59 5.82
N ALA A 118 0.41 7.86 6.20
CA ALA A 118 -0.24 8.48 7.35
C ALA A 118 -1.76 8.61 7.13
N LEU A 119 -2.19 9.07 5.95
CA LEU A 119 -3.60 9.18 5.62
C LEU A 119 -4.27 7.81 5.59
N LEU A 120 -3.67 6.82 4.92
CA LEU A 120 -4.15 5.44 4.90
C LEU A 120 -4.27 4.87 6.32
N THR A 121 -3.29 5.11 7.19
CA THR A 121 -3.32 4.65 8.59
C THR A 121 -4.49 5.25 9.36
N LEU A 122 -4.79 6.54 9.17
CA LEU A 122 -5.95 7.17 9.82
C LEU A 122 -7.28 6.63 9.30
N ASP A 123 -7.33 6.26 8.02
CA ASP A 123 -8.59 5.90 7.34
C ASP A 123 -8.97 4.43 7.49
N ILE A 124 -8.01 3.51 7.69
CA ILE A 124 -8.30 2.07 7.74
C ILE A 124 -9.38 1.69 8.77
N MET A 125 -9.44 2.37 9.90
CA MET A 125 -10.48 2.18 10.93
C MET A 125 -11.16 3.50 11.34
N GLY A 126 -10.92 4.58 10.59
CA GLY A 126 -11.53 5.90 10.84
C GLY A 126 -11.00 6.57 12.11
N TYR A 127 -9.72 6.43 12.42
CA TYR A 127 -9.11 7.03 13.59
C TYR A 127 -9.23 8.56 13.57
N LYS A 128 -9.53 9.13 14.73
CA LYS A 128 -9.56 10.58 14.94
C LYS A 128 -8.23 11.02 15.52
N THR A 129 -7.67 12.08 14.94
CA THR A 129 -6.51 12.74 15.54
C THR A 129 -6.94 13.55 16.76
N PRO A 130 -6.13 13.57 17.85
CA PRO A 130 -6.39 14.43 19.01
C PRO A 130 -6.46 15.92 18.61
N GLU A 131 -7.21 16.70 19.36
CA GLU A 131 -7.23 18.16 19.20
C GLU A 131 -5.83 18.73 19.39
N GLY A 132 -5.37 19.56 18.45
CA GLY A 132 -4.04 20.16 18.46
C GLY A 132 -2.93 19.24 17.99
N ALA A 133 -3.24 18.06 17.46
CA ALA A 133 -2.22 17.23 16.78
C ALA A 133 -1.63 18.01 15.61
N GLU A 134 -0.30 17.97 15.49
CA GLU A 134 0.40 18.69 14.43
C GLU A 134 0.11 18.12 13.04
N PHE A 135 0.00 16.80 12.96
CA PHE A 135 -0.35 16.07 11.73
C PHE A 135 -1.76 15.50 11.87
N ASP A 136 -2.76 16.34 11.64
CA ASP A 136 -4.15 15.92 11.53
C ASP A 136 -4.51 15.51 10.10
N ARG A 137 -5.70 14.95 9.92
CA ARG A 137 -6.18 14.44 8.62
C ARG A 137 -6.23 15.53 7.55
N GLU A 138 -6.69 16.72 7.87
CA GLU A 138 -6.82 17.83 6.92
C GLU A 138 -5.45 18.27 6.45
N ARG A 139 -4.52 18.48 7.36
CA ARG A 139 -3.14 18.84 7.02
C ARG A 139 -2.48 17.77 6.15
N ILE A 140 -2.63 16.49 6.49
CA ILE A 140 -2.04 15.39 5.70
C ILE A 140 -2.62 15.39 4.28
N LEU A 141 -3.94 15.54 4.14
CA LEU A 141 -4.62 15.61 2.86
C LEU A 141 -4.13 16.80 2.02
N ASP A 142 -4.01 17.98 2.64
CA ASP A 142 -3.53 19.20 1.98
C ASP A 142 -2.07 19.03 1.49
N GLU A 143 -1.20 18.42 2.28
CA GLU A 143 0.18 18.14 1.89
C GLU A 143 0.26 17.20 0.69
N ILE A 144 -0.56 16.15 0.65
CA ILE A 144 -0.61 15.24 -0.51
C ILE A 144 -1.08 16.03 -1.74
N VAL A 145 -2.21 16.71 -1.68
CA VAL A 145 -2.81 17.42 -2.82
C VAL A 145 -1.87 18.52 -3.35
N SER A 146 -1.23 19.29 -2.45
CA SER A 146 -0.31 20.36 -2.82
C SER A 146 1.02 19.85 -3.41
N SER A 147 1.36 18.59 -3.19
CA SER A 147 2.56 17.93 -3.75
C SER A 147 2.41 17.49 -5.20
N GLN A 148 1.20 17.64 -5.79
CA GLN A 148 0.96 17.23 -7.17
C GLN A 148 1.76 18.06 -8.16
N ASN A 149 2.47 17.39 -9.06
CA ASN A 149 3.21 18.03 -10.15
C ASN A 149 2.29 18.63 -11.22
N THR A 150 2.83 19.51 -12.04
CA THR A 150 2.05 20.20 -13.10
C THR A 150 1.55 19.27 -14.19
N ASP A 151 2.18 18.09 -14.37
CA ASP A 151 1.75 17.05 -15.30
C ASP A 151 0.62 16.16 -14.76
N GLY A 152 0.20 16.39 -13.52
CA GLY A 152 -0.86 15.65 -12.84
C GLY A 152 -0.39 14.43 -12.04
N GLY A 153 0.87 14.02 -12.16
CA GLY A 153 1.44 12.95 -11.36
C GLY A 153 2.00 13.43 -10.03
N PHE A 154 2.55 12.49 -9.27
CA PHE A 154 3.21 12.71 -7.99
C PHE A 154 4.60 12.11 -8.00
N SER A 155 5.50 12.63 -7.16
CA SER A 155 6.85 12.11 -6.96
C SER A 155 7.16 11.94 -5.48
N LEU A 156 8.09 11.05 -5.15
CA LEU A 156 8.50 10.79 -3.76
C LEU A 156 9.04 12.06 -3.09
N SER A 157 9.78 12.84 -3.86
CA SER A 157 10.33 14.14 -3.48
C SER A 157 10.25 15.07 -4.70
N LYS A 158 10.85 16.26 -4.63
CA LYS A 158 10.89 17.16 -5.80
C LYS A 158 11.55 16.47 -6.99
N GLY A 159 10.87 16.39 -8.13
CA GLY A 159 11.37 15.73 -9.33
C GLY A 159 10.27 15.34 -10.30
N GLU A 160 10.60 14.46 -11.22
CA GLU A 160 9.66 13.92 -12.19
C GLU A 160 8.62 13.04 -11.51
N SER A 161 7.41 13.04 -12.05
CA SER A 161 6.32 12.20 -11.56
C SER A 161 6.63 10.72 -11.77
N ASP A 162 6.30 9.93 -10.77
CA ASP A 162 6.49 8.50 -10.70
C ASP A 162 5.13 7.79 -10.71
N ILE A 163 5.04 6.64 -11.38
CA ILE A 163 3.78 5.90 -11.54
C ILE A 163 3.32 5.33 -10.19
N ASP A 164 4.24 4.69 -9.45
CA ASP A 164 3.90 4.04 -8.19
C ASP A 164 3.46 5.07 -7.15
N ILE A 165 4.23 6.16 -7.02
CA ILE A 165 3.88 7.25 -6.09
C ILE A 165 2.56 7.90 -6.47
N THR A 166 2.28 8.07 -7.77
CA THR A 166 1.01 8.63 -8.23
C THR A 166 -0.15 7.69 -7.90
N ALA A 167 0.01 6.39 -8.13
CA ALA A 167 -1.01 5.40 -7.81
C ALA A 167 -1.25 5.31 -6.28
N MET A 168 -0.18 5.32 -5.48
CA MET A 168 -0.30 5.31 -4.02
C MET A 168 -0.96 6.58 -3.47
N ALA A 169 -0.63 7.75 -4.03
CA ALA A 169 -1.31 9.01 -3.67
C ALA A 169 -2.80 8.94 -3.98
N LEU A 170 -3.19 8.40 -5.15
CA LEU A 170 -4.59 8.18 -5.51
C LEU A 170 -5.30 7.25 -4.51
N GLN A 171 -4.66 6.17 -4.07
CA GLN A 171 -5.25 5.26 -3.06
C GLN A 171 -5.59 6.02 -1.77
N ALA A 172 -4.69 6.90 -1.32
CA ALA A 172 -4.88 7.67 -0.10
C ALA A 172 -5.98 8.73 -0.22
N ILE A 173 -6.09 9.44 -1.37
CA ILE A 173 -7.04 10.53 -1.53
C ILE A 173 -8.39 10.12 -2.15
N ALA A 174 -8.51 8.86 -2.64
CA ALA A 174 -9.74 8.34 -3.25
C ALA A 174 -10.98 8.44 -2.35
N PRO A 175 -10.92 8.20 -1.02
CA PRO A 175 -12.07 8.34 -0.13
C PRO A 175 -12.67 9.74 -0.12
N TYR A 176 -11.88 10.76 -0.43
CA TYR A 176 -12.27 12.18 -0.41
C TYR A 176 -12.75 12.70 -1.75
N TYR A 177 -12.72 11.89 -2.82
CA TYR A 177 -13.10 12.28 -4.18
C TYR A 177 -14.53 12.84 -4.28
N ASN A 178 -15.45 12.30 -3.50
CA ASN A 178 -16.86 12.70 -3.48
C ASN A 178 -17.18 13.74 -2.41
N ASP A 179 -16.21 14.29 -1.73
CA ASP A 179 -16.42 15.42 -0.82
C ASP A 179 -16.54 16.71 -1.62
N PHE A 180 -17.76 17.22 -1.73
CA PHE A 180 -18.05 18.45 -2.50
C PHE A 180 -17.44 19.71 -1.89
N SER A 181 -16.95 19.68 -0.66
CA SER A 181 -16.21 20.78 -0.05
C SER A 181 -14.75 20.82 -0.48
N ARG A 182 -14.22 19.71 -1.04
CA ARG A 182 -12.83 19.51 -1.43
C ARG A 182 -12.69 19.40 -2.97
N ASP A 183 -13.03 20.49 -3.67
CA ASP A 183 -12.88 20.58 -5.13
C ASP A 183 -11.42 20.44 -5.61
N ASP A 184 -10.47 20.81 -4.78
CA ASP A 184 -9.04 20.62 -4.96
C ASP A 184 -8.65 19.13 -5.04
N VAL A 185 -9.16 18.31 -4.11
CA VAL A 185 -8.96 16.85 -4.13
C VAL A 185 -9.51 16.24 -5.40
N ARG A 186 -10.76 16.58 -5.76
CA ARG A 186 -11.38 16.05 -6.97
C ARG A 186 -10.53 16.36 -8.22
N LYS A 187 -10.10 17.61 -8.37
CA LYS A 187 -9.24 18.02 -9.49
C LYS A 187 -7.89 17.30 -9.48
N SER A 188 -7.34 17.08 -8.30
CA SER A 188 -6.08 16.34 -8.15
C SER A 188 -6.23 14.91 -8.60
N VAL A 189 -7.31 14.22 -8.16
CA VAL A 189 -7.63 12.84 -8.58
C VAL A 189 -7.81 12.76 -10.09
N ASP A 190 -8.63 13.63 -10.68
CA ASP A 190 -8.91 13.63 -12.13
C ASP A 190 -7.61 13.75 -12.95
N LYS A 191 -6.70 14.67 -12.57
CA LYS A 191 -5.41 14.85 -13.23
C LYS A 191 -4.48 13.64 -13.05
N ALA A 192 -4.47 13.03 -11.87
CA ALA A 192 -3.63 11.86 -11.62
C ALA A 192 -4.10 10.63 -12.41
N VAL A 193 -5.41 10.44 -12.54
CA VAL A 193 -5.99 9.39 -13.40
C VAL A 193 -5.64 9.64 -14.88
N GLU A 194 -5.70 10.89 -15.35
CA GLU A 194 -5.29 11.26 -16.70
C GLU A 194 -3.78 11.01 -16.92
N TYR A 195 -2.95 11.40 -15.96
CA TYR A 195 -1.51 11.12 -15.99
C TYR A 195 -1.22 9.63 -16.13
N LEU A 196 -1.79 8.79 -15.26
CA LEU A 196 -1.60 7.34 -15.34
C LEU A 196 -2.06 6.76 -16.67
N SER A 197 -3.26 7.14 -17.14
CA SER A 197 -3.77 6.70 -18.45
C SER A 197 -2.81 7.04 -19.60
N GLY A 198 -2.15 8.20 -19.54
CA GLY A 198 -1.16 8.64 -20.52
C GLY A 198 0.19 7.90 -20.40
N LYS A 199 0.49 7.27 -19.27
CA LYS A 199 1.75 6.53 -19.03
C LYS A 199 1.66 5.04 -19.35
N GLN A 200 0.44 4.48 -19.42
CA GLN A 200 0.23 3.08 -19.80
C GLN A 200 0.70 2.84 -21.24
N ASP A 201 1.54 1.85 -21.44
CA ASP A 201 2.04 1.50 -22.76
C ASP A 201 1.00 0.77 -23.63
N SER A 202 1.34 0.52 -24.90
CA SER A 202 0.45 -0.16 -25.84
C SER A 202 0.16 -1.62 -25.48
N SER A 203 1.00 -2.26 -24.67
CA SER A 203 0.78 -3.63 -24.17
C SER A 203 -0.12 -3.68 -22.94
N GLY A 204 -0.56 -2.54 -22.44
CA GLY A 204 -1.46 -2.44 -21.29
C GLY A 204 -0.78 -2.40 -19.94
N THR A 205 0.56 -2.30 -19.89
CA THR A 205 1.35 -2.32 -18.64
C THR A 205 1.98 -0.96 -18.34
N PHE A 206 2.43 -0.79 -17.10
CA PHE A 206 3.26 0.33 -16.62
C PHE A 206 4.74 -0.05 -16.46
N GLY A 207 5.14 -1.26 -16.89
CA GLY A 207 6.52 -1.71 -17.00
C GLY A 207 6.99 -2.68 -15.91
N SER A 208 6.29 -2.79 -14.79
CA SER A 208 6.57 -3.78 -13.74
C SER A 208 5.28 -4.32 -13.12
N ALA A 209 5.37 -5.49 -12.47
CA ALA A 209 4.22 -6.07 -11.76
C ALA A 209 3.75 -5.18 -10.62
N GLU A 210 4.70 -4.55 -9.91
CA GLU A 210 4.41 -3.65 -8.79
C GLU A 210 3.66 -2.40 -9.27
N ALA A 211 4.12 -1.75 -10.33
CA ALA A 211 3.46 -0.57 -10.88
C ALA A 211 2.05 -0.90 -11.37
N ASP A 212 1.87 -2.00 -12.10
CA ASP A 212 0.56 -2.48 -12.56
C ASP A 212 -0.37 -2.74 -11.35
N SER A 213 0.14 -3.38 -10.27
CA SER A 213 -0.62 -3.65 -9.05
C SER A 213 -1.04 -2.38 -8.34
N GLN A 214 -0.13 -1.42 -8.16
CA GLN A 214 -0.44 -0.14 -7.52
C GLN A 214 -1.52 0.62 -8.29
N VAL A 215 -1.46 0.63 -9.63
CA VAL A 215 -2.48 1.29 -10.45
C VAL A 215 -3.81 0.55 -10.38
N VAL A 216 -3.85 -0.79 -10.41
CA VAL A 216 -5.08 -1.57 -10.21
C VAL A 216 -5.75 -1.19 -8.89
N ILE A 217 -4.99 -1.15 -7.77
CA ILE A 217 -5.53 -0.79 -6.45
C ILE A 217 -6.07 0.66 -6.46
N ALA A 218 -5.33 1.60 -7.07
CA ALA A 218 -5.77 3.00 -7.18
C ALA A 218 -7.08 3.15 -7.93
N LEU A 219 -7.22 2.48 -9.08
CA LEU A 219 -8.45 2.50 -9.88
C LEU A 219 -9.62 1.88 -9.12
N CYS A 220 -9.42 0.71 -8.49
CA CYS A 220 -10.44 0.06 -7.67
C CYS A 220 -10.87 0.95 -6.48
N SER A 221 -9.95 1.68 -5.85
CA SER A 221 -10.26 2.62 -4.77
C SER A 221 -11.19 3.76 -5.24
N LEU A 222 -11.08 4.15 -6.51
CA LEU A 222 -11.94 5.12 -7.18
C LEU A 222 -13.19 4.51 -7.81
N ARG A 223 -13.40 3.18 -7.68
CA ARG A 223 -14.46 2.41 -8.35
C ARG A 223 -14.38 2.47 -9.88
N ILE A 224 -13.18 2.63 -10.41
CA ILE A 224 -12.89 2.49 -11.84
C ILE A 224 -12.50 1.03 -12.09
N ASP A 225 -13.17 0.39 -13.02
CA ASP A 225 -12.90 -1.00 -13.36
C ASP A 225 -11.71 -1.08 -14.35
N PRO A 226 -10.56 -1.68 -13.93
CA PRO A 226 -9.36 -1.74 -14.77
C PRO A 226 -9.48 -2.66 -15.98
N GLU A 227 -10.52 -3.52 -16.06
CA GLU A 227 -10.73 -4.44 -17.16
C GLU A 227 -11.54 -3.82 -18.30
N VAL A 228 -12.38 -2.80 -18.01
CA VAL A 228 -13.32 -2.26 -19.02
C VAL A 228 -13.24 -0.75 -19.24
N ASP A 229 -12.60 0.02 -18.34
CA ASP A 229 -12.45 1.46 -18.52
C ASP A 229 -11.55 1.76 -19.71
N SER A 230 -12.10 2.45 -20.72
CA SER A 230 -11.42 2.71 -22.00
C SER A 230 -10.10 3.50 -21.86
N ARG A 231 -9.87 4.18 -20.75
CA ARG A 231 -8.61 4.87 -20.48
C ARG A 231 -7.48 3.89 -20.19
N PHE A 232 -7.80 2.70 -19.63
CA PHE A 232 -6.85 1.69 -19.16
C PHE A 232 -6.91 0.38 -19.95
N VAL A 233 -7.72 0.30 -21.00
CA VAL A 233 -7.71 -0.79 -21.97
C VAL A 233 -6.94 -0.34 -23.21
N LYS A 234 -5.81 -1.01 -23.49
CA LYS A 234 -4.96 -0.82 -24.68
C LYS A 234 -5.10 -2.04 -25.61
N ASN A 235 -4.00 -2.71 -25.99
CA ASN A 235 -4.09 -4.01 -26.69
C ASN A 235 -4.64 -5.10 -25.78
N THR A 236 -4.52 -4.94 -24.47
CA THR A 236 -5.18 -5.74 -23.44
C THR A 236 -5.59 -4.82 -22.28
N ASP A 237 -6.45 -5.32 -21.39
CA ASP A 237 -6.80 -4.63 -20.14
C ASP A 237 -5.66 -4.73 -19.12
N LEU A 238 -5.68 -3.86 -18.11
CA LEU A 238 -4.60 -3.76 -17.14
C LEU A 238 -4.48 -5.02 -16.25
N LEU A 239 -5.60 -5.67 -15.90
CA LEU A 239 -5.56 -6.87 -15.06
C LEU A 239 -4.93 -8.05 -15.83
N THR A 240 -5.29 -8.23 -17.10
CA THR A 240 -4.64 -9.22 -17.98
C THR A 240 -3.14 -8.89 -18.15
N ALA A 241 -2.77 -7.62 -18.28
CA ALA A 241 -1.37 -7.20 -18.36
C ALA A 241 -0.60 -7.57 -17.10
N LEU A 242 -1.14 -7.26 -15.91
CA LEU A 242 -0.58 -7.64 -14.61
C LEU A 242 -0.40 -9.17 -14.50
N LEU A 243 -1.42 -9.95 -14.83
CA LEU A 243 -1.34 -11.41 -14.75
C LEU A 243 -0.29 -12.02 -15.69
N SER A 244 0.20 -11.28 -16.69
CA SER A 244 1.27 -11.74 -17.57
C SER A 244 2.66 -11.77 -16.91
N TYR A 245 2.83 -11.20 -15.72
CA TYR A 245 4.02 -11.31 -14.89
C TYR A 245 4.03 -12.56 -13.99
N GLN A 246 2.89 -13.29 -13.93
CA GLN A 246 2.81 -14.51 -13.12
C GLN A 246 3.53 -15.65 -13.81
N ASN A 247 4.51 -16.23 -13.14
CA ASN A 247 5.26 -17.39 -13.59
C ASN A 247 4.51 -18.71 -13.38
N SER A 248 5.03 -19.78 -13.98
CA SER A 248 4.44 -21.12 -13.88
C SER A 248 4.45 -21.70 -12.47
N ASP A 249 5.39 -21.24 -11.62
CA ASP A 249 5.46 -21.59 -10.20
C ASP A 249 4.37 -20.90 -9.35
N GLY A 250 3.72 -19.89 -9.89
CA GLY A 250 2.64 -19.14 -9.26
C GLY A 250 3.04 -17.82 -8.61
N GLY A 251 4.34 -17.53 -8.51
CA GLY A 251 4.85 -16.23 -8.09
C GLY A 251 4.84 -15.21 -9.23
N PHE A 252 5.11 -13.96 -8.91
CA PHE A 252 5.23 -12.86 -9.87
C PHE A 252 6.69 -12.42 -9.97
N SER A 253 7.11 -12.03 -11.16
CA SER A 253 8.39 -11.40 -11.42
C SER A 253 8.24 -9.89 -11.56
N HIS A 254 9.26 -9.13 -11.19
CA HIS A 254 9.32 -7.69 -11.40
C HIS A 254 9.15 -7.32 -12.88
N GLU A 255 9.93 -7.97 -13.75
CA GLU A 255 9.86 -7.81 -15.20
C GLU A 255 9.34 -9.09 -15.86
N LYS A 256 8.66 -8.96 -17.01
CA LYS A 256 8.15 -10.12 -17.76
C LYS A 256 9.26 -11.08 -18.15
N GLY A 257 9.12 -12.34 -17.75
CA GLY A 257 10.09 -13.41 -18.02
C GLY A 257 11.27 -13.46 -17.05
N GLY A 258 11.27 -12.64 -16.01
CA GLY A 258 12.18 -12.74 -14.86
C GLY A 258 11.79 -13.88 -13.92
N ASP A 259 12.63 -14.12 -12.92
CA ASP A 259 12.32 -15.07 -11.84
C ASP A 259 11.28 -14.48 -10.86
N SER A 260 10.50 -15.35 -10.24
CA SER A 260 9.54 -14.94 -9.20
C SER A 260 10.28 -14.39 -7.97
N ASP A 261 9.84 -13.23 -7.47
CA ASP A 261 10.41 -12.61 -6.27
C ASP A 261 9.33 -12.26 -5.24
N GLU A 262 9.77 -12.02 -4.00
CA GLU A 262 8.87 -11.79 -2.86
C GLU A 262 8.16 -10.45 -2.94
N LEU A 263 8.81 -9.42 -3.46
CA LEU A 263 8.23 -8.08 -3.49
C LEU A 263 7.14 -8.01 -4.56
N ALA A 264 7.44 -8.43 -5.80
CA ALA A 264 6.47 -8.47 -6.89
C ALA A 264 5.28 -9.41 -6.58
N THR A 265 5.55 -10.54 -5.90
CA THR A 265 4.50 -11.49 -5.53
C THR A 265 3.65 -10.99 -4.37
N GLY A 266 4.21 -10.21 -3.46
CA GLY A 266 3.53 -9.70 -2.26
C GLY A 266 2.64 -8.48 -2.52
N GLN A 267 2.92 -7.70 -3.54
CA GLN A 267 2.12 -6.53 -3.94
C GLN A 267 0.97 -6.90 -4.85
#